data_f18e2159f12f5ab624e243a287eb21af
#
_entry.id   f18e2159f12f5ab624e243a287eb21af
#
_cell.length_a   1.000
_cell.length_b   1.000
_cell.length_c   1.000
_cell.angle_alpha   90.00
_cell.angle_beta   90.00
_cell.angle_gamma   90.00
#
_symmetry.space_group_name_H-M   'P 1'
#
loop_
_entity.id
_entity.type
_entity.pdbx_description
1 polymer ?
#
loop_
_entity_poly.entity_id
_entity_poly.type
_entity_poly.pdbx_seq_one_letter_code
_entity_poly.pdbx_strand_id
1 'polypeptide(L)'
;LFSSAASDVYKRQVYYLSYGVSLAGLLQLLFLYKFVRKHYSLKINFKIKISEKVKIFFKKLLPSIFSSGVTQINILVGTIIASFQASAVSYLYYADRIYQINLAIAGIAIGVVVLPQLSKHVQSNKKEKIILIQNKALELSLLLSLPASIALILGSEEIISALFGYGSFDETAVLNSSLALYYFALGLPAFALIKVFSVSYTHLTLPTRRGV
;
A
#
# COMPACT_ATOMS: atom_id res chain seq x y z
N LEU A 1 20.32 24.30 28.79
CA LEU A 1 19.19 23.92 29.64
C LEU A 1 17.87 23.81 28.85
N PHE A 2 17.55 24.73 27.95
CA PHE A 2 16.33 24.67 27.11
C PHE A 2 16.33 23.51 26.09
N SER A 3 17.47 23.12 25.56
CA SER A 3 17.62 22.01 24.61
C SER A 3 17.31 20.66 25.23
N SER A 4 17.69 20.44 26.49
CA SER A 4 17.41 19.18 27.20
C SER A 4 15.93 19.00 27.53
N ALA A 5 15.24 20.04 27.99
CA ALA A 5 13.82 20.00 28.30
C ALA A 5 12.96 19.76 27.04
N ALA A 6 13.29 20.39 25.92
CA ALA A 6 12.62 20.14 24.64
C ALA A 6 12.81 18.68 24.18
N SER A 7 14.03 18.16 24.27
CA SER A 7 14.32 16.75 23.93
C SER A 7 13.51 15.77 24.77
N ASP A 8 13.32 16.05 26.06
CA ASP A 8 12.54 15.17 26.95
C ASP A 8 11.03 15.24 26.66
N VAL A 9 10.50 16.40 26.27
CA VAL A 9 9.10 16.54 25.84
C VAL A 9 8.84 15.73 24.56
N TYR A 10 9.74 15.81 23.56
CA TYR A 10 9.63 15.03 22.34
C TYR A 10 9.71 13.52 22.59
N LYS A 11 10.61 13.07 23.45
CA LYS A 11 10.71 11.65 23.85
C LYS A 11 9.41 11.17 24.49
N ARG A 12 8.83 11.94 25.39
CA ARG A 12 7.55 11.58 26.03
C ARG A 12 6.40 11.52 25.04
N GLN A 13 6.34 12.43 24.06
CA GLN A 13 5.33 12.40 22.99
C GLN A 13 5.41 11.11 22.16
N VAL A 14 6.62 10.64 21.82
CA VAL A 14 6.80 9.38 21.09
C VAL A 14 6.27 8.19 21.89
N TYR A 15 6.52 8.14 23.19
CA TYR A 15 5.97 7.10 24.05
C TYR A 15 4.45 7.14 24.13
N TYR A 16 3.85 8.32 24.29
CA TYR A 16 2.38 8.46 24.32
C TYR A 16 1.74 8.05 22.99
N LEU A 17 2.35 8.40 21.87
CA LEU A 17 1.91 7.93 20.56
C LEU A 17 2.00 6.41 20.42
N SER A 18 3.10 5.82 20.87
CA SER A 18 3.29 4.36 20.83
C SER A 18 2.26 3.62 21.69
N TYR A 19 1.98 4.13 22.90
CA TYR A 19 0.91 3.60 23.75
C TYR A 19 -0.47 3.79 23.10
N GLY A 20 -0.71 4.93 22.47
CA GLY A 20 -1.96 5.20 21.74
C GLY A 20 -2.21 4.20 20.63
N VAL A 21 -1.19 3.90 19.81
CA VAL A 21 -1.27 2.91 18.74
C VAL A 21 -1.52 1.50 19.30
N SER A 22 -0.82 1.12 20.38
CA SER A 22 -0.99 -0.17 21.03
C SER A 22 -2.39 -0.33 21.63
N LEU A 23 -2.90 0.71 22.27
CA LEU A 23 -4.25 0.75 22.83
C LEU A 23 -5.31 0.66 21.73
N ALA A 24 -5.14 1.41 20.63
CA ALA A 24 -6.02 1.36 19.47
C ALA A 24 -6.09 -0.06 18.87
N GLY A 25 -4.94 -0.73 18.73
CA GLY A 25 -4.86 -2.12 18.27
C GLY A 25 -5.60 -3.09 19.20
N LEU A 26 -5.46 -2.93 20.51
CA LEU A 26 -6.19 -3.73 21.50
C LEU A 26 -7.71 -3.50 21.42
N LEU A 27 -8.14 -2.24 21.33
CA LEU A 27 -9.57 -1.90 21.20
C LEU A 27 -10.15 -2.47 19.91
N GLN A 28 -9.43 -2.36 18.80
CA GLN A 28 -9.84 -2.95 17.52
C GLN A 28 -9.98 -4.46 17.61
N LEU A 29 -9.03 -5.16 18.26
CA LEU A 29 -9.07 -6.60 18.47
C LEU A 29 -10.28 -7.00 19.34
N LEU A 30 -10.53 -6.29 20.44
CA LEU A 30 -11.67 -6.53 21.31
C LEU A 30 -13.00 -6.31 20.60
N PHE A 31 -13.09 -5.24 19.79
CA PHE A 31 -14.29 -4.94 18.99
C PHE A 31 -14.55 -6.06 17.98
N LEU A 32 -13.53 -6.46 17.22
CA LEU A 32 -13.64 -7.55 16.25
C LEU A 32 -13.98 -8.88 16.93
N TYR A 33 -13.33 -9.20 18.06
CA TYR A 33 -13.64 -10.41 18.83
C TYR A 33 -15.09 -10.44 19.29
N LYS A 34 -15.61 -9.34 19.84
CA LYS A 34 -17.01 -9.22 20.26
C LYS A 34 -17.97 -9.41 19.09
N PHE A 35 -17.66 -8.80 17.94
CA PHE A 35 -18.48 -8.89 16.74
C PHE A 35 -18.49 -10.31 16.13
N VAL A 36 -17.31 -10.92 16.02
CA VAL A 36 -17.17 -12.30 15.50
C VAL A 36 -17.85 -13.30 16.42
N ARG A 37 -17.68 -13.17 17.74
CA ARG A 37 -18.30 -14.08 18.72
C ARG A 37 -19.83 -14.04 18.68
N LYS A 38 -20.43 -12.90 18.28
CA LYS A 38 -21.88 -12.76 18.12
C LYS A 38 -22.42 -13.58 16.93
N HIS A 39 -21.60 -13.76 15.87
CA HIS A 39 -22.02 -14.41 14.62
C HIS A 39 -21.41 -15.79 14.42
N TYR A 40 -20.31 -16.10 15.09
CA TYR A 40 -19.57 -17.36 14.97
C TYR A 40 -19.17 -17.90 16.33
N SER A 41 -19.49 -19.17 16.59
CA SER A 41 -18.93 -19.88 17.73
C SER A 41 -17.52 -20.36 17.38
N LEU A 42 -16.49 -19.65 17.84
CA LEU A 42 -15.10 -20.06 17.70
C LEU A 42 -14.82 -21.30 18.54
N LYS A 43 -14.90 -22.47 17.94
CA LYS A 43 -14.39 -23.71 18.54
C LYS A 43 -12.92 -23.83 18.18
N ILE A 44 -12.04 -23.37 19.08
CA ILE A 44 -10.59 -23.51 18.91
C ILE A 44 -10.26 -24.98 19.19
N ASN A 45 -9.97 -25.73 18.16
CA ASN A 45 -9.57 -27.11 18.26
C ASN A 45 -8.03 -27.19 18.14
N PHE A 46 -7.35 -27.44 19.26
CA PHE A 46 -5.88 -27.49 19.30
C PHE A 46 -5.29 -28.74 18.62
N LYS A 47 -6.13 -29.68 18.15
CA LYS A 47 -5.66 -30.83 17.38
C LYS A 47 -5.38 -30.38 15.94
N ILE A 48 -4.15 -29.92 15.67
CA ILE A 48 -3.69 -29.54 14.35
C ILE A 48 -3.53 -30.80 13.49
N LYS A 49 -4.55 -31.18 12.74
CA LYS A 49 -4.40 -32.15 11.67
C LYS A 49 -3.99 -31.40 10.40
N ILE A 50 -2.76 -31.62 9.93
CA ILE A 50 -2.28 -31.09 8.66
C ILE A 50 -3.03 -31.83 7.54
N SER A 51 -4.14 -31.26 7.09
CA SER A 51 -4.89 -31.79 5.95
C SER A 51 -4.12 -31.53 4.64
N GLU A 52 -4.42 -32.33 3.61
CA GLU A 52 -3.88 -32.11 2.24
C GLU A 52 -4.09 -30.66 1.77
N LYS A 53 -5.23 -30.04 2.11
CA LYS A 53 -5.53 -28.64 1.78
C LYS A 53 -4.56 -27.67 2.45
N VAL A 54 -4.13 -27.94 3.67
CA VAL A 54 -3.14 -27.15 4.40
C VAL A 54 -1.76 -27.29 3.74
N LYS A 55 -1.36 -28.47 3.31
CA LYS A 55 -0.12 -28.67 2.55
C LYS A 55 -0.12 -27.88 1.23
N ILE A 56 -1.21 -27.93 0.49
CA ILE A 56 -1.38 -27.16 -0.76
C ILE A 56 -1.31 -25.66 -0.49
N PHE A 57 -1.92 -25.20 0.60
CA PHE A 57 -1.84 -23.82 1.03
C PHE A 57 -0.38 -23.38 1.28
N PHE A 58 0.37 -24.10 2.08
CA PHE A 58 1.77 -23.81 2.36
C PHE A 58 2.66 -23.89 1.11
N LYS A 59 2.42 -24.85 0.22
CA LYS A 59 3.14 -24.94 -1.06
C LYS A 59 2.92 -23.72 -1.96
N LYS A 60 1.75 -23.11 -1.92
CA LYS A 60 1.44 -21.86 -2.66
C LYS A 60 1.86 -20.62 -1.90
N LEU A 61 1.90 -20.66 -0.59
CA LEU A 61 2.29 -19.53 0.25
C LEU A 61 3.78 -19.20 0.10
N LEU A 62 4.65 -20.20 0.03
CA LEU A 62 6.11 -20.00 -0.11
C LEU A 62 6.48 -19.13 -1.32
N PRO A 63 6.06 -19.42 -2.56
CA PRO A 63 6.34 -18.54 -3.70
C PRO A 63 5.76 -17.13 -3.54
N SER A 64 4.58 -17.00 -2.91
CA SER A 64 3.96 -15.70 -2.66
C SER A 64 4.74 -14.86 -1.65
N ILE A 65 5.31 -15.48 -0.62
CA ILE A 65 6.19 -14.80 0.35
C ILE A 65 7.45 -14.28 -0.36
N PHE A 66 8.06 -15.07 -1.24
CA PHE A 66 9.21 -14.61 -2.01
C PHE A 66 8.83 -13.43 -2.92
N SER A 67 7.74 -13.53 -3.65
CA SER A 67 7.28 -12.46 -4.54
C SER A 67 6.97 -11.15 -3.80
N SER A 68 6.28 -11.23 -2.65
CA SER A 68 5.99 -10.06 -1.81
C SER A 68 7.24 -9.56 -1.09
N GLY A 69 8.15 -10.48 -0.71
CA GLY A 69 9.40 -10.17 -0.04
C GLY A 69 10.34 -9.31 -0.88
N VAL A 70 10.37 -9.50 -2.19
CA VAL A 70 11.20 -8.67 -3.10
C VAL A 70 10.86 -7.18 -2.96
N THR A 71 9.58 -6.83 -2.87
CA THR A 71 9.16 -5.43 -2.67
C THR A 71 9.62 -4.90 -1.32
N GLN A 72 9.54 -5.70 -0.26
CA GLN A 72 9.99 -5.29 1.08
C GLN A 72 11.52 -5.15 1.14
N ILE A 73 12.26 -6.04 0.48
CA ILE A 73 13.72 -5.96 0.36
C ILE A 73 14.10 -4.68 -0.39
N ASN A 74 13.42 -4.35 -1.48
CA ASN A 74 13.68 -3.12 -2.22
C ASN A 74 13.47 -1.87 -1.36
N ILE A 75 12.38 -1.80 -0.59
CA ILE A 75 12.12 -0.71 0.36
C ILE A 75 13.22 -0.66 1.43
N LEU A 76 13.62 -1.81 1.99
CA LEU A 76 14.67 -1.89 2.99
C LEU A 76 16.00 -1.37 2.46
N VAL A 77 16.43 -1.85 1.28
CA VAL A 77 17.67 -1.41 0.63
C VAL A 77 17.62 0.09 0.31
N GLY A 78 16.51 0.58 -0.22
CA GLY A 78 16.31 2.01 -0.47
C GLY A 78 16.42 2.85 0.80
N THR A 79 15.83 2.38 1.90
CA THR A 79 15.92 3.06 3.21
C THR A 79 17.35 3.04 3.77
N ILE A 80 18.08 1.92 3.63
CA ILE A 80 19.48 1.82 4.03
C ILE A 80 20.32 2.83 3.24
N ILE A 81 20.17 2.88 1.91
CA ILE A 81 20.90 3.83 1.06
C ILE A 81 20.57 5.28 1.48
N ALA A 82 19.29 5.59 1.67
CA ALA A 82 18.88 6.93 2.10
C ALA A 82 19.41 7.32 3.49
N SER A 83 19.65 6.34 4.38
CA SER A 83 20.15 6.60 5.73
C SER A 83 21.59 7.11 5.78
N PHE A 84 22.36 6.97 4.69
CA PHE A 84 23.71 7.56 4.58
C PHE A 84 23.70 9.08 4.44
N GLN A 85 22.57 9.66 4.08
CA GLN A 85 22.40 11.11 4.00
C GLN A 85 21.46 11.58 5.12
N ALA A 86 21.86 12.62 5.83
CA ALA A 86 21.06 13.19 6.92
C ALA A 86 19.68 13.61 6.43
N SER A 87 18.64 13.20 7.17
CA SER A 87 17.24 13.51 6.92
C SER A 87 16.63 12.97 5.60
N ALA A 88 17.41 12.30 4.74
CA ALA A 88 16.90 11.81 3.45
C ALA A 88 15.74 10.82 3.60
N VAL A 89 15.75 9.96 4.61
CA VAL A 89 14.65 9.04 4.90
C VAL A 89 13.35 9.82 5.20
N SER A 90 13.46 10.95 5.92
CA SER A 90 12.32 11.80 6.23
C SER A 90 11.76 12.47 4.95
N TYR A 91 12.63 12.99 4.10
CA TYR A 91 12.23 13.61 2.84
C TYR A 91 11.49 12.64 1.93
N LEU A 92 12.02 11.43 1.79
CA LEU A 92 11.36 10.35 1.04
C LEU A 92 10.01 9.96 1.65
N TYR A 93 9.90 9.95 2.99
CA TYR A 93 8.66 9.62 3.67
C TYR A 93 7.55 10.64 3.38
N TYR A 94 7.84 11.94 3.41
CA TYR A 94 6.86 12.98 3.09
C TYR A 94 6.45 12.93 1.62
N ALA A 95 7.38 12.76 0.70
CA ALA A 95 7.11 12.59 -0.72
C ALA A 95 6.23 11.35 -0.99
N ASP A 96 6.55 10.22 -0.36
CA ASP A 96 5.83 8.96 -0.50
C ASP A 96 4.36 9.08 -0.04
N ARG A 97 4.07 9.86 1.00
CA ARG A 97 2.68 10.09 1.45
C ARG A 97 1.81 10.72 0.37
N ILE A 98 2.30 11.74 -0.31
CA ILE A 98 1.56 12.41 -1.39
C ILE A 98 1.45 11.48 -2.60
N TYR A 99 2.54 10.83 -2.96
CA TYR A 99 2.56 9.84 -4.02
C TYR A 99 1.54 8.71 -3.79
N GLN A 100 1.49 8.14 -2.59
CA GLN A 100 0.58 7.06 -2.23
C GLN A 100 -0.90 7.45 -2.33
N ILE A 101 -1.27 8.70 -2.02
CA ILE A 101 -2.65 9.18 -2.18
C ILE A 101 -3.08 9.06 -3.65
N ASN A 102 -2.27 9.57 -4.56
CA ASN A 102 -2.56 9.52 -5.99
C ASN A 102 -2.57 8.08 -6.53
N LEU A 103 -1.61 7.26 -6.09
CA LEU A 103 -1.56 5.85 -6.45
C LEU A 103 -2.78 5.07 -5.92
N ALA A 104 -3.26 5.41 -4.72
CA ALA A 104 -4.45 4.79 -4.14
C ALA A 104 -5.71 5.14 -4.93
N ILE A 105 -5.88 6.40 -5.33
CA ILE A 105 -7.03 6.82 -6.15
C ILE A 105 -7.02 6.05 -7.48
N ALA A 106 -5.90 6.04 -8.19
CA ALA A 106 -5.79 5.37 -9.48
C ALA A 106 -5.87 3.83 -9.38
N GLY A 107 -5.24 3.23 -8.36
CA GLY A 107 -5.13 1.78 -8.21
C GLY A 107 -6.33 1.15 -7.48
N ILE A 108 -6.78 1.72 -6.37
CA ILE A 108 -7.86 1.15 -5.55
C ILE A 108 -9.21 1.35 -6.23
N ALA A 109 -9.47 2.54 -6.78
CA ALA A 109 -10.73 2.81 -7.49
C ALA A 109 -10.95 1.80 -8.62
N ILE A 110 -9.90 1.51 -9.39
CA ILE A 110 -9.94 0.52 -10.47
C ILE A 110 -10.10 -0.89 -9.92
N GLY A 111 -9.37 -1.24 -8.87
CA GLY A 111 -9.47 -2.55 -8.22
C GLY A 111 -10.89 -2.85 -7.74
N VAL A 112 -11.54 -1.90 -7.07
CA VAL A 112 -12.89 -2.04 -6.53
C VAL A 112 -13.94 -2.21 -7.64
N VAL A 113 -13.81 -1.49 -8.76
CA VAL A 113 -14.78 -1.56 -9.87
C VAL A 113 -14.53 -2.74 -10.79
N VAL A 114 -13.30 -3.03 -11.11
CA VAL A 114 -12.91 -4.04 -12.10
C VAL A 114 -12.95 -5.46 -11.53
N LEU A 115 -12.57 -5.63 -10.29
CA LEU A 115 -12.43 -6.94 -9.66
C LEU A 115 -13.72 -7.77 -9.64
N PRO A 116 -14.89 -7.23 -9.22
CA PRO A 116 -16.15 -7.98 -9.26
C PRO A 116 -16.60 -8.34 -10.67
N GLN A 117 -16.38 -7.44 -11.63
CA GLN A 117 -16.75 -7.67 -13.03
C GLN A 117 -15.86 -8.75 -13.65
N LEU A 118 -14.55 -8.69 -13.39
CA LEU A 118 -13.60 -9.68 -13.88
C LEU A 118 -13.94 -11.08 -13.35
N SER A 119 -14.16 -11.21 -12.04
CA SER A 119 -14.46 -12.49 -11.40
C SER A 119 -15.74 -13.13 -11.95
N LYS A 120 -16.77 -12.33 -12.21
CA LYS A 120 -18.03 -12.80 -12.80
C LYS A 120 -17.85 -13.36 -14.21
N HIS A 121 -17.01 -12.72 -15.04
CA HIS A 121 -16.77 -13.16 -16.41
C HIS A 121 -15.75 -14.29 -16.52
N VAL A 122 -14.82 -14.41 -15.60
CA VAL A 122 -13.92 -15.56 -15.47
C VAL A 122 -14.74 -16.84 -15.19
N GLN A 123 -15.73 -16.78 -14.29
CA GLN A 123 -16.60 -17.91 -14.01
C GLN A 123 -17.45 -18.35 -15.20
N SER A 124 -17.84 -17.39 -16.06
CA SER A 124 -18.65 -17.67 -17.27
C SER A 124 -17.80 -17.98 -18.52
N ASN A 125 -16.47 -18.08 -18.40
CA ASN A 125 -15.50 -18.41 -19.46
C ASN A 125 -15.59 -17.49 -20.72
N LYS A 126 -16.01 -16.23 -20.56
CA LYS A 126 -16.18 -15.26 -21.63
C LYS A 126 -14.89 -14.45 -21.83
N LYS A 127 -13.91 -15.00 -22.54
CA LYS A 127 -12.57 -14.40 -22.75
C LYS A 127 -12.63 -12.98 -23.34
N GLU A 128 -13.47 -12.73 -24.33
CA GLU A 128 -13.61 -11.39 -24.94
C GLU A 128 -14.03 -10.31 -23.94
N LYS A 129 -14.97 -10.64 -23.03
CA LYS A 129 -15.40 -9.69 -22.01
C LYS A 129 -14.34 -9.44 -20.95
N ILE A 130 -13.52 -10.46 -20.65
CA ILE A 130 -12.38 -10.31 -19.75
C ILE A 130 -11.37 -9.32 -20.32
N ILE A 131 -10.99 -9.49 -21.59
CA ILE A 131 -10.05 -8.59 -22.30
C ILE A 131 -10.60 -7.16 -22.35
N LEU A 132 -11.88 -7.01 -22.67
CA LEU A 132 -12.51 -5.69 -22.73
C LEU A 132 -12.50 -4.98 -21.37
N ILE A 133 -12.78 -5.69 -20.28
CA ILE A 133 -12.74 -5.13 -18.92
C ILE A 133 -11.30 -4.76 -18.53
N GLN A 134 -10.32 -5.59 -18.87
CA GLN A 134 -8.92 -5.29 -18.63
C GLN A 134 -8.46 -4.04 -19.37
N ASN A 135 -8.78 -3.92 -20.66
CA ASN A 135 -8.44 -2.74 -21.44
C ASN A 135 -9.05 -1.47 -20.86
N LYS A 136 -10.34 -1.51 -20.49
CA LYS A 136 -10.98 -0.38 -19.80
C LYS A 136 -10.32 -0.03 -18.48
N ALA A 137 -9.87 -1.03 -17.72
CA ALA A 137 -9.13 -0.80 -16.49
C ALA A 137 -7.78 -0.11 -16.73
N LEU A 138 -7.06 -0.51 -17.77
CA LEU A 138 -5.80 0.10 -18.18
C LEU A 138 -6.01 1.54 -18.67
N GLU A 139 -7.01 1.77 -19.53
CA GLU A 139 -7.39 3.11 -19.99
C GLU A 139 -7.72 4.04 -18.84
N LEU A 140 -8.56 3.60 -17.89
CA LEU A 140 -8.95 4.39 -16.74
C LEU A 140 -7.75 4.66 -15.80
N SER A 141 -6.87 3.66 -15.64
CA SER A 141 -5.64 3.83 -14.86
C SER A 141 -4.74 4.90 -15.44
N LEU A 142 -4.53 4.88 -16.75
CA LEU A 142 -3.73 5.89 -17.44
C LEU A 142 -4.41 7.26 -17.43
N LEU A 143 -5.72 7.31 -17.65
CA LEU A 143 -6.49 8.55 -17.62
C LEU A 143 -6.39 9.27 -16.27
N LEU A 144 -6.34 8.54 -15.16
CA LEU A 144 -6.21 9.11 -13.83
C LEU A 144 -4.75 9.39 -13.45
N SER A 145 -3.85 8.46 -13.78
CA SER A 145 -2.46 8.57 -13.33
C SER A 145 -1.61 9.55 -14.15
N LEU A 146 -1.86 9.71 -15.45
CA LEU A 146 -1.09 10.65 -16.27
C LEU A 146 -1.30 12.12 -15.87
N PRO A 147 -2.55 12.64 -15.75
CA PRO A 147 -2.75 14.00 -15.27
C PRO A 147 -2.23 14.22 -13.84
N ALA A 148 -2.42 13.22 -12.96
CA ALA A 148 -1.90 13.30 -11.60
C ALA A 148 -0.37 13.34 -11.57
N SER A 149 0.31 12.53 -12.40
CA SER A 149 1.75 12.55 -12.56
C SER A 149 2.25 13.91 -13.03
N ILE A 150 1.63 14.47 -14.09
CA ILE A 150 1.99 15.81 -14.60
C ILE A 150 1.79 16.88 -13.53
N ALA A 151 0.66 16.85 -12.81
CA ALA A 151 0.38 17.80 -11.75
C ALA A 151 1.42 17.72 -10.61
N LEU A 152 1.82 16.50 -10.22
CA LEU A 152 2.85 16.30 -9.20
C LEU A 152 4.25 16.69 -9.69
N ILE A 153 4.57 16.51 -10.97
CA ILE A 153 5.84 16.92 -11.57
C ILE A 153 5.95 18.44 -11.58
N LEU A 154 4.90 19.13 -12.04
CA LEU A 154 4.90 20.58 -12.18
C LEU A 154 4.74 21.30 -10.84
N GLY A 155 3.94 20.75 -9.93
CA GLY A 155 3.60 21.37 -8.65
C GLY A 155 4.24 20.72 -7.43
N SER A 156 5.33 19.95 -7.59
CA SER A 156 5.95 19.23 -6.48
C SER A 156 6.37 20.11 -5.32
N GLU A 157 6.96 21.27 -5.62
CA GLU A 157 7.46 22.20 -4.61
C GLU A 157 6.31 22.93 -3.91
N GLU A 158 5.36 23.44 -4.67
CA GLU A 158 4.18 24.12 -4.15
C GLU A 158 3.33 23.20 -3.28
N ILE A 159 3.16 21.95 -3.71
CA ILE A 159 2.39 20.96 -2.95
C ILE A 159 3.08 20.62 -1.63
N ILE A 160 4.38 20.33 -1.66
CA ILE A 160 5.15 20.06 -0.44
C ILE A 160 5.18 21.26 0.49
N SER A 161 5.43 22.44 -0.06
CA SER A 161 5.46 23.70 0.71
C SER A 161 4.11 24.00 1.35
N ALA A 162 3.01 23.88 0.59
CA ALA A 162 1.67 24.13 1.10
C ALA A 162 1.23 23.14 2.19
N LEU A 163 1.64 21.89 2.09
CA LEU A 163 1.22 20.86 3.05
C LEU A 163 2.13 20.76 4.26
N PHE A 164 3.43 20.97 4.11
CA PHE A 164 4.42 20.69 5.15
C PHE A 164 5.36 21.88 5.43
N GLY A 165 5.41 22.93 4.60
CA GLY A 165 6.34 24.03 4.68
C GLY A 165 6.08 25.01 5.84
N TYR A 166 5.92 24.49 7.07
CA TYR A 166 5.72 25.29 8.26
C TYR A 166 6.41 24.68 9.49
N GLY A 167 6.67 25.51 10.48
CA GLY A 167 7.32 25.09 11.73
C GLY A 167 8.78 24.73 11.54
N SER A 168 9.17 23.51 11.88
CA SER A 168 10.54 23.02 11.76
C SER A 168 10.89 22.44 10.38
N PHE A 169 9.95 22.48 9.44
CA PHE A 169 10.17 21.99 8.07
C PHE A 169 10.68 23.16 7.22
N ASP A 170 12.00 23.28 7.13
CA ASP A 170 12.69 24.39 6.47
C ASP A 170 12.68 24.28 4.94
N GLU A 171 13.19 25.33 4.27
CA GLU A 171 13.25 25.38 2.79
C GLU A 171 14.07 24.23 2.21
N THR A 172 15.12 23.78 2.88
CA THR A 172 15.92 22.63 2.47
C THR A 172 15.11 21.34 2.53
N ALA A 173 14.27 21.18 3.54
CA ALA A 173 13.37 20.03 3.65
C ALA A 173 12.29 20.07 2.56
N VAL A 174 11.74 21.25 2.26
CA VAL A 174 10.80 21.44 1.14
C VAL A 174 11.44 21.03 -0.17
N LEU A 175 12.61 21.59 -0.49
CA LEU A 175 13.31 21.34 -1.75
C LEU A 175 13.66 19.86 -1.94
N ASN A 176 14.23 19.21 -0.92
CA ASN A 176 14.61 17.81 -1.02
C ASN A 176 13.40 16.86 -1.08
N SER A 177 12.32 17.17 -0.35
CA SER A 177 11.08 16.38 -0.41
C SER A 177 10.34 16.58 -1.74
N SER A 178 10.36 17.79 -2.30
CA SER A 178 9.76 18.05 -3.61
C SER A 178 10.51 17.37 -4.73
N LEU A 179 11.85 17.34 -4.67
CA LEU A 179 12.68 16.61 -5.62
C LEU A 179 12.38 15.08 -5.55
N ALA A 180 12.22 14.54 -4.36
CA ALA A 180 11.83 13.15 -4.19
C ALA A 180 10.42 12.88 -4.76
N LEU A 181 9.46 13.80 -4.54
CA LEU A 181 8.12 13.70 -5.09
C LEU A 181 8.12 13.76 -6.62
N TYR A 182 8.94 14.65 -7.20
CA TYR A 182 9.13 14.74 -8.65
C TYR A 182 9.54 13.38 -9.26
N TYR A 183 10.55 12.72 -8.69
CA TYR A 183 10.99 11.42 -9.18
C TYR A 183 9.95 10.30 -8.95
N PHE A 184 9.24 10.32 -7.84
CA PHE A 184 8.14 9.38 -7.61
C PHE A 184 7.00 9.59 -8.61
N ALA A 185 6.69 10.84 -8.94
CA ALA A 185 5.65 11.18 -9.90
C ALA A 185 5.93 10.66 -11.31
N LEU A 186 7.20 10.64 -11.76
CA LEU A 186 7.59 10.02 -13.03
C LEU A 186 7.22 8.53 -13.08
N GLY A 187 7.33 7.82 -11.96
CA GLY A 187 6.97 6.41 -11.85
C GLY A 187 5.47 6.14 -11.69
N LEU A 188 4.66 7.15 -11.36
CA LEU A 188 3.26 6.97 -11.00
C LEU A 188 2.42 6.20 -12.03
N PRO A 189 2.45 6.51 -13.33
CA PRO A 189 1.68 5.77 -14.32
C PRO A 189 2.08 4.29 -14.41
N ALA A 190 3.39 4.01 -14.36
CA ALA A 190 3.90 2.64 -14.41
C ALA A 190 3.44 1.82 -13.18
N PHE A 191 3.54 2.39 -11.98
CA PHE A 191 3.06 1.74 -10.76
C PHE A 191 1.55 1.56 -10.73
N ALA A 192 0.78 2.51 -11.26
CA ALA A 192 -0.67 2.37 -11.40
C ALA A 192 -1.03 1.19 -12.32
N LEU A 193 -0.35 1.04 -13.45
CA LEU A 193 -0.52 -0.11 -14.34
C LEU A 193 -0.14 -1.43 -13.66
N ILE A 194 0.96 -1.47 -12.90
CA ILE A 194 1.35 -2.67 -12.13
C ILE A 194 0.24 -3.10 -11.18
N LYS A 195 -0.44 -2.15 -10.50
CA LYS A 195 -1.58 -2.46 -9.64
C LYS A 195 -2.73 -3.10 -10.40
N VAL A 196 -3.08 -2.57 -11.59
CA VAL A 196 -4.13 -3.15 -12.45
C VAL A 196 -3.75 -4.56 -12.89
N PHE A 197 -2.52 -4.78 -13.36
CA PHE A 197 -2.05 -6.10 -13.76
C PHE A 197 -2.02 -7.08 -12.59
N SER A 198 -1.55 -6.66 -11.42
CA SER A 198 -1.52 -7.51 -10.22
C SER A 198 -2.90 -8.01 -9.84
N VAL A 199 -3.91 -7.14 -9.88
CA VAL A 199 -5.30 -7.50 -9.63
C VAL A 199 -5.83 -8.47 -10.69
N SER A 200 -5.58 -8.17 -11.97
CA SER A 200 -6.03 -9.03 -13.08
C SER A 200 -5.39 -10.41 -13.04
N TYR A 201 -4.07 -10.49 -12.80
CA TYR A 201 -3.32 -11.74 -12.84
C TYR A 201 -3.68 -12.69 -11.70
N THR A 202 -3.86 -12.17 -10.49
CA THR A 202 -4.23 -12.99 -9.33
C THR A 202 -5.58 -13.69 -9.49
N HIS A 203 -6.51 -13.09 -10.23
CA HIS A 203 -7.83 -13.67 -10.47
C HIS A 203 -7.91 -14.57 -11.70
N LEU A 204 -7.07 -14.33 -12.72
CA LEU A 204 -7.00 -15.21 -13.89
C LEU A 204 -6.26 -16.51 -13.61
N THR A 205 -5.31 -16.53 -12.68
CA THR A 205 -4.51 -17.70 -12.33
C THR A 205 -5.06 -18.52 -11.17
N LEU A 206 -6.10 -18.03 -10.46
CA LEU A 206 -6.80 -18.88 -9.51
C LEU A 206 -7.46 -20.03 -10.28
N PRO A 207 -7.12 -21.30 -10.00
CA PRO A 207 -7.78 -22.40 -10.64
C PRO A 207 -9.28 -22.32 -10.29
N THR A 208 -10.09 -21.94 -11.27
CA THR A 208 -11.52 -22.19 -11.19
C THR A 208 -11.67 -23.65 -10.82
N ARG A 209 -12.32 -23.89 -9.71
CA ARG A 209 -12.66 -25.21 -9.21
C ARG A 209 -13.34 -25.96 -10.36
N ARG A 210 -12.53 -26.71 -11.14
CA ARG A 210 -13.09 -27.73 -12.02
C ARG A 210 -13.63 -28.78 -11.07
N GLY A 211 -14.95 -28.92 -11.09
CA GLY A 211 -15.67 -29.89 -10.33
C GLY A 211 -15.15 -31.29 -10.60
N VAL A 212 -15.17 -32.07 -9.57
CA VAL A 212 -15.49 -33.49 -9.57
C VAL A 212 -16.94 -33.56 -9.14
#